data_6687c86f9c80e06a9d2c7cdbb1d4df12
#
_entry.id   6687c86f9c80e06a9d2c7cdbb1d4df12
#
_cell.length_a   1.000
_cell.length_b   1.000
_cell.length_c   1.000
_cell.angle_alpha   90.00
_cell.angle_beta   90.00
_cell.angle_gamma   90.00
#
_symmetry.space_group_name_H-M   'P 1'
#
loop_
_entity.id
_entity.type
_entity.pdbx_description
1 polymer ?
#
loop_
_entity_poly.entity_id
_entity_poly.type
_entity_poly.pdbx_seq_one_letter_code
_entity_poly.pdbx_strand_id
1 'polypeptide(L)'
;MTAMFKLSRRSLDELEQELVVHAQRINAEEYAFLELVREFDIRQGWKAWQFNNCAEWLNMKCGIVVGTAREKVRVAQALFDLPRISRAFAAGELSYSK
;
A
#
# COMPACT_ATOMS: atom_id res chain seq x y z
N MET A 1 -8.02 -9.14 -28.40
CA MET A 1 -8.54 -9.26 -27.55
C MET A 1 -9.35 -8.30 -26.99
N THR A 2 -9.50 -7.33 -27.47
CA THR A 2 -10.30 -6.29 -27.00
C THR A 2 -11.73 -6.66 -26.88
N ALA A 3 -12.13 -7.68 -27.55
CA ALA A 3 -13.50 -8.09 -27.46
C ALA A 3 -13.93 -8.45 -26.05
N MET A 4 -12.95 -8.64 -25.19
CA MET A 4 -13.31 -9.01 -23.87
C MET A 4 -13.71 -7.86 -23.02
N PHE A 5 -13.40 -6.65 -23.41
CA PHE A 5 -13.65 -5.50 -22.58
C PHE A 5 -15.03 -4.93 -22.83
N LYS A 6 -15.86 -4.89 -21.81
CA LYS A 6 -17.19 -4.33 -21.92
C LYS A 6 -17.38 -3.18 -20.96
N LEU A 7 -17.99 -2.12 -21.42
CA LEU A 7 -18.31 -1.00 -20.54
C LEU A 7 -19.59 -1.31 -19.77
N SER A 8 -19.62 -0.87 -18.53
CA SER A 8 -20.80 -1.05 -17.71
C SER A 8 -21.84 -0.01 -18.11
N ARG A 9 -23.04 -0.13 -17.52
CA ARG A 9 -24.11 0.83 -17.77
C ARG A 9 -24.10 1.97 -16.76
N ARG A 10 -23.07 2.05 -15.94
CA ARG A 10 -22.97 3.11 -14.95
C ARG A 10 -22.85 4.47 -15.63
N SER A 11 -23.43 5.47 -15.01
CA SER A 11 -23.23 6.85 -15.46
C SER A 11 -21.84 7.31 -15.05
N LEU A 12 -21.40 8.42 -15.62
CA LEU A 12 -20.13 8.99 -15.24
C LEU A 12 -20.13 9.38 -13.77
N ASP A 13 -21.25 9.92 -13.26
CA ASP A 13 -21.34 10.25 -11.84
C ASP A 13 -21.17 9.03 -10.97
N GLU A 14 -21.78 7.92 -11.36
CA GLU A 14 -21.65 6.69 -10.60
C GLU A 14 -20.21 6.19 -10.62
N LEU A 15 -19.57 6.29 -11.76
CA LEU A 15 -18.16 5.88 -11.85
C LEU A 15 -17.27 6.73 -10.96
N GLU A 16 -17.53 8.06 -10.94
CA GLU A 16 -16.77 8.94 -10.09
C GLU A 16 -16.91 8.58 -8.62
N GLN A 17 -18.15 8.34 -8.21
CA GLN A 17 -18.40 7.98 -6.81
C GLN A 17 -17.72 6.69 -6.43
N GLU A 18 -17.80 5.71 -7.31
CA GLU A 18 -17.15 4.42 -7.03
C GLU A 18 -15.65 4.54 -7.01
N LEU A 19 -15.09 5.38 -7.89
CA LEU A 19 -13.66 5.61 -7.87
C LEU A 19 -13.20 6.18 -6.54
N VAL A 20 -13.96 7.16 -6.03
CA VAL A 20 -13.58 7.78 -4.75
C VAL A 20 -13.64 6.75 -3.62
N VAL A 21 -14.71 5.95 -3.59
CA VAL A 21 -14.86 4.94 -2.55
C VAL A 21 -13.74 3.91 -2.61
N HIS A 22 -13.42 3.45 -3.80
CA HIS A 22 -12.35 2.46 -3.94
C HIS A 22 -10.99 3.06 -3.62
N ALA A 23 -10.76 4.31 -3.99
CA ALA A 23 -9.51 4.96 -3.66
C ALA A 23 -9.32 5.04 -2.15
N GLN A 24 -10.39 5.35 -1.42
CA GLN A 24 -10.31 5.41 0.04
C GLN A 24 -9.99 4.04 0.63
N ARG A 25 -10.59 2.99 0.09
CA ARG A 25 -10.31 1.64 0.54
C ARG A 25 -8.87 1.23 0.27
N ILE A 26 -8.39 1.56 -0.92
CA ILE A 26 -7.00 1.25 -1.28
C ILE A 26 -6.05 1.97 -0.35
N ASN A 27 -6.31 3.23 -0.06
CA ASN A 27 -5.45 4.01 0.81
C ASN A 27 -5.47 3.47 2.24
N ALA A 28 -6.64 3.07 2.74
CA ALA A 28 -6.75 2.50 4.07
C ALA A 28 -6.03 1.16 4.14
N GLU A 29 -6.14 0.36 3.08
CA GLU A 29 -5.47 -0.93 3.03
C GLU A 29 -3.96 -0.73 2.93
N GLU A 30 -3.53 0.29 2.22
CA GLU A 30 -2.11 0.61 2.14
C GLU A 30 -1.55 0.96 3.51
N TYR A 31 -2.32 1.73 4.29
CA TYR A 31 -1.89 2.05 5.65
C TYR A 31 -1.70 0.78 6.48
N ALA A 32 -2.68 -0.12 6.42
CA ALA A 32 -2.62 -1.36 7.17
C ALA A 32 -1.42 -2.20 6.74
N PHE A 33 -1.15 -2.23 5.45
CA PHE A 33 0.00 -2.95 4.92
C PHE A 33 1.30 -2.36 5.46
N LEU A 34 1.40 -1.03 5.46
CA LEU A 34 2.61 -0.37 5.94
C LEU A 34 2.83 -0.57 7.44
N GLU A 35 1.74 -0.65 8.21
CA GLU A 35 1.87 -0.97 9.62
C GLU A 35 2.50 -2.35 9.81
N LEU A 36 2.06 -3.31 9.04
CA LEU A 36 2.61 -4.66 9.11
C LEU A 36 4.06 -4.67 8.64
N VAL A 37 4.36 -3.93 7.59
CA VAL A 37 5.74 -3.83 7.10
C VAL A 37 6.65 -3.30 8.20
N ARG A 38 6.19 -2.25 8.87
CA ARG A 38 7.00 -1.65 9.94
C ARG A 38 7.30 -2.65 11.05
N GLU A 39 6.27 -3.34 11.50
CA GLU A 39 6.45 -4.30 12.58
C GLU A 39 7.35 -5.46 12.14
N PHE A 40 7.12 -5.98 10.96
CA PHE A 40 7.91 -7.08 10.43
C PHE A 40 9.38 -6.68 10.31
N ASP A 41 9.62 -5.43 9.88
CA ASP A 41 11.00 -4.94 9.73
C ASP A 41 11.66 -4.76 11.10
N ILE A 42 10.95 -4.16 12.05
CA ILE A 42 11.50 -3.97 13.39
C ILE A 42 11.84 -5.29 14.04
N ARG A 43 11.00 -6.28 13.86
CA ARG A 43 11.23 -7.60 14.42
C ARG A 43 12.16 -8.45 13.58
N GLN A 44 12.65 -7.90 12.48
CA GLN A 44 13.60 -8.55 11.59
C GLN A 44 13.12 -9.92 11.12
N GLY A 45 11.82 -10.01 10.80
CA GLY A 45 11.25 -11.26 10.34
C GLY A 45 11.88 -11.81 9.08
N TRP A 46 12.45 -10.93 8.26
CA TRP A 46 13.10 -11.31 7.02
C TRP A 46 14.39 -12.10 7.24
N LYS A 47 14.97 -12.01 8.44
CA LYS A 47 16.24 -12.71 8.73
C LYS A 47 16.09 -14.21 8.71
N ALA A 48 14.95 -14.72 9.16
CA ALA A 48 14.73 -16.15 9.19
C ALA A 48 14.77 -16.77 7.80
N TRP A 49 14.55 -15.94 6.78
CA TRP A 49 14.58 -16.41 5.40
C TRP A 49 15.91 -16.09 4.72
N GLN A 50 16.87 -15.62 5.48
CA GLN A 50 18.22 -15.31 5.00
C GLN A 50 18.24 -14.15 4.00
N PHE A 51 17.26 -13.27 4.06
CA PHE A 51 17.30 -12.04 3.29
C PHE A 51 18.09 -10.98 4.05
N ASN A 52 18.63 -10.02 3.34
CA ASN A 52 19.46 -8.99 3.94
C ASN A 52 18.66 -7.85 4.53
N ASN A 53 17.43 -7.66 4.08
CA ASN A 53 16.59 -6.57 4.57
C ASN A 53 15.15 -6.84 4.20
N CYS A 54 14.27 -6.00 4.75
CA CYS A 54 12.84 -6.15 4.56
C CYS A 54 12.42 -5.98 3.10
N ALA A 55 13.08 -5.05 2.39
CA ALA A 55 12.71 -4.80 0.99
C ALA A 55 12.95 -6.02 0.11
N GLU A 56 14.04 -6.75 0.36
CA GLU A 56 14.29 -7.97 -0.39
C GLU A 56 13.20 -9.00 -0.13
N TRP A 57 12.79 -9.12 1.13
CA TRP A 57 11.73 -10.05 1.49
C TRP A 57 10.43 -9.69 0.78
N LEU A 58 10.07 -8.38 0.79
CA LEU A 58 8.87 -7.92 0.11
C LEU A 58 8.93 -8.20 -1.38
N ASN A 59 10.10 -8.02 -1.97
CA ASN A 59 10.27 -8.30 -3.40
C ASN A 59 10.00 -9.76 -3.70
N MET A 60 10.62 -10.65 -2.95
CA MET A 60 10.54 -12.08 -3.24
C MET A 60 9.23 -12.71 -2.80
N LYS A 61 8.70 -12.29 -1.66
CA LYS A 61 7.52 -12.93 -1.10
C LYS A 61 6.22 -12.25 -1.48
N CYS A 62 6.26 -10.95 -1.71
CA CYS A 62 5.04 -10.21 -2.03
C CYS A 62 5.00 -9.73 -3.48
N GLY A 63 6.05 -9.99 -4.24
CA GLY A 63 6.05 -9.62 -5.66
C GLY A 63 6.14 -8.13 -5.90
N ILE A 64 6.71 -7.38 -4.96
CA ILE A 64 6.83 -5.93 -5.09
C ILE A 64 8.18 -5.59 -5.67
N VAL A 65 8.19 -4.75 -6.71
CA VAL A 65 9.44 -4.32 -7.34
C VAL A 65 10.36 -3.71 -6.28
N VAL A 66 11.64 -4.04 -6.38
CA VAL A 66 12.63 -3.66 -5.35
C VAL A 66 12.60 -2.18 -4.99
N GLY A 67 12.58 -1.30 -5.99
CA GLY A 67 12.55 0.14 -5.71
C GLY A 67 11.30 0.54 -4.93
N THR A 68 10.16 -0.01 -5.31
CA THR A 68 8.90 0.25 -4.61
C THR A 68 8.93 -0.35 -3.21
N ALA A 69 9.54 -1.54 -3.06
CA ALA A 69 9.64 -2.17 -1.75
C ALA A 69 10.47 -1.32 -0.81
N ARG A 70 11.58 -0.78 -1.28
CA ARG A 70 12.41 0.10 -0.46
C ARG A 70 11.66 1.34 -0.03
N GLU A 71 10.88 1.90 -0.95
CA GLU A 71 10.11 3.09 -0.63
C GLU A 71 9.03 2.77 0.41
N LYS A 72 8.38 1.63 0.29
CA LYS A 72 7.37 1.23 1.27
C LYS A 72 7.96 1.05 2.65
N VAL A 73 9.14 0.45 2.74
CA VAL A 73 9.80 0.30 4.02
C VAL A 73 10.14 1.66 4.62
N ARG A 74 10.66 2.57 3.78
CA ARG A 74 11.01 3.91 4.25
C ARG A 74 9.79 4.66 4.77
N VAL A 75 8.69 4.59 4.03
CA VAL A 75 7.46 5.28 4.43
C VAL A 75 6.89 4.65 5.69
N ALA A 76 6.92 3.32 5.79
CA ALA A 76 6.41 2.63 6.97
C ALA A 76 7.14 3.08 8.23
N GLN A 77 8.45 3.25 8.14
CA GLN A 77 9.22 3.72 9.27
C GLN A 77 8.88 5.17 9.62
N ALA A 78 8.70 6.00 8.60
CA ALA A 78 8.41 7.42 8.83
C ALA A 78 7.04 7.63 9.46
N LEU A 79 6.06 6.79 9.12
CA LEU A 79 4.72 6.94 9.67
C LEU A 79 4.68 6.87 11.18
N PHE A 80 5.63 6.18 11.78
CA PHE A 80 5.70 6.04 13.21
C PHE A 80 5.81 7.40 13.89
N ASP A 81 6.47 8.36 13.24
CA ASP A 81 6.72 9.67 13.83
C ASP A 81 5.75 10.75 13.35
N LEU A 82 4.72 10.39 12.59
CA LEU A 82 3.80 11.35 12.01
C LEU A 82 2.34 10.94 12.26
N PRO A 83 1.90 10.99 13.51
CA PRO A 83 0.59 10.44 13.87
C PRO A 83 -0.60 11.07 13.15
N ARG A 84 -0.54 12.38 12.84
CA ARG A 84 -1.65 13.00 12.12
C ARG A 84 -1.78 12.44 10.72
N ILE A 85 -0.65 12.31 10.06
CA ILE A 85 -0.63 11.77 8.70
C ILE A 85 -1.05 10.32 8.73
N SER A 86 -0.63 9.57 9.75
CA SER A 86 -1.03 8.19 9.88
C SER A 86 -2.53 8.04 10.03
N ARG A 87 -3.16 8.91 10.81
CA ARG A 87 -4.60 8.84 10.99
C ARG A 87 -5.35 9.12 9.70
N ALA A 88 -4.92 10.13 8.95
CA ALA A 88 -5.56 10.45 7.68
C ALA A 88 -5.36 9.32 6.67
N PHE A 89 -4.20 8.70 6.68
CA PHE A 89 -3.89 7.58 5.82
C PHE A 89 -4.80 6.40 6.14
N ALA A 90 -4.97 6.11 7.44
CA ALA A 90 -5.80 5.00 7.88
C ALA A 90 -7.26 5.20 7.46
N ALA A 91 -7.72 6.44 7.44
CA ALA A 91 -9.07 6.75 7.01
C ALA A 91 -9.23 6.77 5.50
N GLY A 92 -8.15 6.60 4.75
CA GLY A 92 -8.21 6.61 3.31
C GLY A 92 -8.23 8.01 2.72
N GLU A 93 -7.96 9.02 3.53
CA GLU A 93 -8.01 10.40 3.07
C GLU A 93 -6.76 10.84 2.33
N LEU A 94 -5.65 10.16 2.58
CA LEU A 94 -4.39 10.47 1.92
C LEU A 94 -3.89 9.25 1.19
N SER A 95 -3.24 9.50 0.07
CA SER A 95 -2.57 8.45 -0.66
C SER A 95 -1.12 8.40 -0.21
N TYR A 96 -0.58 7.22 -0.10
CA TYR A 96 0.81 7.06 0.26
C TYR A 96 1.74 7.69 -0.78
N SER A 97 1.31 7.82 -2.02
CA SER A 97 2.15 8.37 -3.06
C SER A 97 2.10 9.90 -3.13
N LYS A 98 1.36 10.54 -2.25
CA LYS A 98 1.27 11.99 -2.29
C LYS A 98 2.33 12.69 -1.49
#